data_ae3c388259536696dabb83cdac21f450
#
_entry.id   ae3c388259536696dabb83cdac21f450
#
_cell.length_a   1.000
_cell.length_b   1.000
_cell.length_c   1.000
_cell.angle_alpha   90.00
_cell.angle_beta   90.00
_cell.angle_gamma   90.00
#
_symmetry.space_group_name_H-M   'P 1'
#
loop_
_entity.id
_entity.type
_entity.pdbx_description
1 polymer ?
#
loop_
_entity_poly.entity_id
_entity_poly.type
_entity_poly.pdbx_seq_one_letter_code
_entity_poly.pdbx_strand_id
1 'polypeptide(L)'
;VTPVTTSSPTRLVMLRGNSASGKSSVAAGVRERYGRGLAVVGQDNLRRVVLREHDIPGGANIGLIELTVRHALEHGFHVVLEGILSVAHYGDMLAALLADHPGRTHCFYLDVPFEETLTRHATKPIADKVGETQLRSWYRPLDLLPGGAETVIPAGSSLVETIDRVMSESGLAGPAERAETGGQDERPGLAEQGEARFSR
;
A
#
# COMPACT_ATOMS: atom_id res chain seq x y z
N VAL A 1 14.04 -2.90 34.99
CA VAL A 1 12.94 -3.27 34.10
C VAL A 1 12.40 -1.95 33.56
N THR A 2 12.81 -1.59 32.35
CA THR A 2 12.33 -0.39 31.65
C THR A 2 10.89 -0.63 31.22
N PRO A 3 9.96 0.32 31.45
CA PRO A 3 8.59 0.15 30.98
C PRO A 3 8.59 0.09 29.43
N VAL A 4 7.98 -0.95 28.90
CA VAL A 4 7.69 -1.08 27.47
C VAL A 4 6.70 0.04 27.14
N THR A 5 7.16 1.06 26.46
CA THR A 5 6.30 2.08 25.88
C THR A 5 5.39 1.35 24.88
N THR A 6 4.14 1.22 25.20
CA THR A 6 3.12 0.66 24.29
C THR A 6 2.94 1.65 23.14
N SER A 7 3.76 1.48 22.08
CA SER A 7 3.48 2.16 20.83
C SER A 7 2.09 1.77 20.34
N SER A 8 1.33 2.73 19.86
CA SER A 8 0.02 2.45 19.26
C SER A 8 0.18 1.34 18.23
N PRO A 9 -0.75 0.37 18.19
CA PRO A 9 -0.62 -0.78 17.32
C PRO A 9 -0.54 -0.36 15.85
N THR A 10 0.42 -0.90 15.13
CA THR A 10 0.61 -0.63 13.70
C THR A 10 -0.63 -1.01 12.88
N ARG A 11 -0.82 -0.39 11.73
CA ARG A 11 -1.91 -0.63 10.80
C ARG A 11 -1.37 -1.07 9.46
N LEU A 12 -2.05 -2.03 8.84
CA LEU A 12 -1.79 -2.45 7.47
C LEU A 12 -2.98 -2.09 6.60
N VAL A 13 -2.74 -1.34 5.54
CA VAL A 13 -3.72 -1.03 4.50
C VAL A 13 -3.29 -1.70 3.22
N MET A 14 -4.14 -2.51 2.62
CA MET A 14 -3.92 -3.12 1.32
C MET A 14 -4.80 -2.42 0.29
N LEU A 15 -4.18 -1.85 -0.75
CA LEU A 15 -4.86 -1.19 -1.87
C LEU A 15 -4.71 -2.04 -3.12
N ARG A 16 -5.78 -2.72 -3.52
CA ARG A 16 -5.82 -3.61 -4.67
C ARG A 16 -6.72 -3.06 -5.79
N GLY A 17 -6.63 -3.66 -6.96
CA GLY A 17 -7.43 -3.30 -8.13
C GLY A 17 -6.62 -3.34 -9.41
N ASN A 18 -7.28 -3.24 -10.55
CA ASN A 18 -6.67 -3.35 -11.87
C ASN A 18 -5.63 -2.25 -12.18
N SER A 19 -4.84 -2.45 -13.24
CA SER A 19 -3.93 -1.40 -13.72
C SER A 19 -4.68 -0.10 -13.96
N ALA A 20 -4.06 1.04 -13.65
CA ALA A 20 -4.64 2.38 -13.79
C ALA A 20 -5.90 2.67 -12.95
N SER A 21 -6.25 1.85 -11.95
CA SER A 21 -7.36 2.14 -11.04
C SER A 21 -7.11 3.28 -10.04
N GLY A 22 -5.87 3.77 -9.89
CA GLY A 22 -5.56 4.91 -9.01
C GLY A 22 -4.85 4.54 -7.70
N LYS A 23 -4.56 3.27 -7.43
CA LYS A 23 -3.93 2.79 -6.19
C LYS A 23 -2.72 3.59 -5.74
N SER A 24 -1.75 3.78 -6.63
CA SER A 24 -0.51 4.50 -6.31
C SER A 24 -0.76 5.97 -5.98
N SER A 25 -1.77 6.61 -6.61
CA SER A 25 -2.18 7.98 -6.28
C SER A 25 -2.83 8.05 -4.90
N VAL A 26 -3.67 7.07 -4.56
CA VAL A 26 -4.28 6.96 -3.22
C VAL A 26 -3.19 6.71 -2.18
N ALA A 27 -2.29 5.76 -2.40
CA ALA A 27 -1.18 5.48 -1.49
C ALA A 27 -0.28 6.69 -1.25
N ALA A 28 0.03 7.46 -2.32
CA ALA A 28 0.80 8.70 -2.20
C ALA A 28 0.05 9.76 -1.38
N GLY A 29 -1.26 9.96 -1.62
CA GLY A 29 -2.06 10.91 -0.87
C GLY A 29 -2.23 10.54 0.60
N VAL A 30 -2.43 9.25 0.92
CA VAL A 30 -2.44 8.76 2.30
C VAL A 30 -1.10 9.03 2.98
N ARG A 31 0.01 8.74 2.30
CA ARG A 31 1.36 9.00 2.84
C ARG A 31 1.61 10.48 3.09
N GLU A 32 1.20 11.34 2.17
CA GLU A 32 1.37 12.80 2.31
C GLU A 32 0.58 13.33 3.52
N ARG A 33 -0.67 12.91 3.68
CA ARG A 33 -1.51 13.35 4.80
C ARG A 33 -1.08 12.75 6.13
N TYR A 34 -0.66 11.49 6.15
CA TYR A 34 -0.20 10.85 7.37
C TYR A 34 1.15 11.41 7.85
N GLY A 35 2.07 11.62 6.92
CA GLY A 35 3.42 12.07 7.22
C GLY A 35 4.38 10.94 7.64
N ARG A 36 5.29 11.23 8.60
CA ARG A 36 6.28 10.26 9.07
C ARG A 36 5.64 9.10 9.83
N GLY A 37 6.21 7.90 9.68
CA GLY A 37 5.75 6.69 10.36
C GLY A 37 4.84 5.81 9.51
N LEU A 38 4.60 6.16 8.23
CA LEU A 38 3.90 5.33 7.27
C LEU A 38 4.84 4.94 6.12
N ALA A 39 4.97 3.63 5.90
CA ALA A 39 5.69 3.06 4.78
C ALA A 39 4.72 2.75 3.63
N VAL A 40 5.13 3.04 2.40
CA VAL A 40 4.42 2.60 1.19
C VAL A 40 5.22 1.50 0.52
N VAL A 41 4.61 0.33 0.39
CA VAL A 41 5.18 -0.85 -0.27
C VAL A 41 4.45 -1.07 -1.58
N GLY A 42 5.07 -0.70 -2.69
CA GLY A 42 4.50 -0.86 -4.03
C GLY A 42 4.99 -2.14 -4.70
N GLN A 43 4.06 -3.00 -5.13
CA GLN A 43 4.36 -4.22 -5.90
C GLN A 43 5.25 -3.92 -7.11
N ASP A 44 4.87 -2.94 -7.92
CA ASP A 44 5.61 -2.60 -9.15
C ASP A 44 7.02 -2.10 -8.86
N ASN A 45 7.23 -1.40 -7.74
CA ASN A 45 8.57 -0.96 -7.35
C ASN A 45 9.48 -2.16 -7.02
N LEU A 46 9.02 -3.04 -6.13
CA LEU A 46 9.83 -4.20 -5.73
C LEU A 46 10.03 -5.18 -6.90
N ARG A 47 8.99 -5.46 -7.65
CA ARG A 47 9.05 -6.39 -8.78
C ARG A 47 9.82 -5.84 -9.97
N ARG A 48 9.47 -4.64 -10.46
CA ARG A 48 9.98 -4.10 -11.73
C ARG A 48 11.28 -3.33 -11.58
N VAL A 49 11.45 -2.59 -10.48
CA VAL A 49 12.62 -1.73 -10.29
C VAL A 49 13.71 -2.49 -9.55
N VAL A 50 13.39 -3.07 -8.39
CA VAL A 50 14.38 -3.76 -7.56
C VAL A 50 14.81 -5.09 -8.18
N LEU A 51 13.86 -5.99 -8.47
CA LEU A 51 14.16 -7.35 -8.98
C LEU A 51 14.19 -7.46 -10.50
N ARG A 52 13.57 -6.54 -11.24
CA ARG A 52 13.36 -6.64 -12.69
C ARG A 52 12.69 -7.95 -13.11
N GLU A 53 11.77 -8.44 -12.29
CA GLU A 53 11.11 -9.73 -12.43
C GLU A 53 9.78 -9.61 -13.19
N HIS A 54 9.41 -10.68 -13.90
CA HIS A 54 8.08 -10.84 -14.47
C HIS A 54 7.06 -11.21 -13.38
N ASP A 55 5.79 -10.87 -13.61
CA ASP A 55 4.70 -11.24 -12.70
C ASP A 55 4.25 -12.69 -12.97
N ILE A 56 4.83 -13.61 -12.22
CA ILE A 56 4.58 -15.04 -12.34
C ILE A 56 4.19 -15.65 -10.99
N PRO A 57 3.41 -16.74 -10.97
CA PRO A 57 3.14 -17.50 -9.75
C PRO A 57 4.45 -17.93 -9.06
N GLY A 58 4.55 -17.73 -7.76
CA GLY A 58 5.74 -18.11 -6.98
C GLY A 58 6.98 -17.24 -7.24
N GLY A 59 6.82 -16.08 -7.90
CA GLY A 59 7.91 -15.14 -8.16
C GLY A 59 8.58 -14.65 -6.87
N ALA A 60 9.88 -14.34 -6.93
CA ALA A 60 10.67 -13.90 -5.78
C ALA A 60 10.16 -12.58 -5.18
N ASN A 61 9.50 -11.76 -6.00
CA ASN A 61 8.90 -10.51 -5.54
C ASN A 61 7.83 -10.72 -4.46
N ILE A 62 7.12 -11.85 -4.45
CA ILE A 62 6.06 -12.16 -3.48
C ILE A 62 6.66 -12.21 -2.08
N GLY A 63 7.71 -13.00 -1.89
CA GLY A 63 8.42 -13.09 -0.61
C GLY A 63 9.10 -11.78 -0.21
N LEU A 64 9.64 -11.02 -1.17
CA LEU A 64 10.24 -9.72 -0.89
C LEU A 64 9.21 -8.70 -0.41
N ILE A 65 8.01 -8.68 -1.02
CA ILE A 65 6.90 -7.83 -0.60
C ILE A 65 6.49 -8.18 0.83
N GLU A 66 6.26 -9.47 1.10
CA GLU A 66 5.88 -9.95 2.42
C GLU A 66 6.90 -9.56 3.49
N LEU A 67 8.18 -9.84 3.24
CA LEU A 67 9.28 -9.49 4.15
C LEU A 67 9.33 -7.99 4.42
N THR A 68 9.18 -7.16 3.38
CA THR A 68 9.21 -5.70 3.52
C THR A 68 8.04 -5.18 4.36
N VAL A 69 6.83 -5.71 4.13
CA VAL A 69 5.63 -5.35 4.91
C VAL A 69 5.83 -5.73 6.38
N ARG A 70 6.19 -6.99 6.65
CA ARG A 70 6.40 -7.49 8.02
C ARG A 70 7.47 -6.69 8.76
N HIS A 71 8.61 -6.48 8.12
CA HIS A 71 9.71 -5.71 8.70
C HIS A 71 9.28 -4.29 9.07
N ALA A 72 8.55 -3.60 8.20
CA ALA A 72 8.06 -2.25 8.50
C ALA A 72 7.07 -2.25 9.69
N LEU A 73 6.12 -3.19 9.74
CA LEU A 73 5.17 -3.31 10.84
C LEU A 73 5.87 -3.60 12.17
N GLU A 74 6.83 -4.52 12.20
CA GLU A 74 7.64 -4.89 13.37
C GLU A 74 8.45 -3.71 13.91
N HIS A 75 8.87 -2.79 13.02
CA HIS A 75 9.60 -1.59 13.40
C HIS A 75 8.70 -0.38 13.67
N GLY A 76 7.40 -0.61 13.88
CA GLY A 76 6.46 0.40 14.31
C GLY A 76 5.97 1.35 13.21
N PHE A 77 6.17 1.02 11.93
CA PHE A 77 5.56 1.77 10.83
C PHE A 77 4.16 1.24 10.55
N HIS A 78 3.23 2.14 10.26
CA HIS A 78 2.04 1.75 9.50
C HIS A 78 2.45 1.44 8.07
N VAL A 79 1.71 0.56 7.38
CA VAL A 79 2.05 0.16 6.02
C VAL A 79 0.86 0.34 5.10
N VAL A 80 1.11 0.93 3.94
CA VAL A 80 0.22 0.84 2.77
C VAL A 80 0.91 -0.06 1.75
N LEU A 81 0.35 -1.26 1.54
CA LEU A 81 0.73 -2.18 0.48
C LEU A 81 -0.15 -1.90 -0.73
N GLU A 82 0.42 -1.55 -1.89
CA GLU A 82 -0.36 -1.27 -3.10
C GLU A 82 0.12 -2.08 -4.30
N GLY A 83 -0.83 -2.48 -5.15
CA GLY A 83 -0.53 -3.22 -6.37
C GLY A 83 -1.76 -3.84 -7.01
N ILE A 84 -1.60 -4.46 -8.17
CA ILE A 84 -2.64 -5.33 -8.75
C ILE A 84 -2.85 -6.49 -7.79
N LEU A 85 -1.76 -7.13 -7.35
CA LEU A 85 -1.74 -8.19 -6.34
C LEU A 85 -2.85 -9.22 -6.60
N SER A 86 -2.88 -9.78 -7.82
CA SER A 86 -3.92 -10.72 -8.24
C SER A 86 -4.04 -11.89 -7.26
N VAL A 87 -5.26 -12.32 -6.98
CA VAL A 87 -5.51 -13.45 -6.06
C VAL A 87 -4.77 -14.71 -6.49
N ALA A 88 -4.71 -14.94 -7.81
CA ALA A 88 -4.04 -16.12 -8.37
C ALA A 88 -2.53 -16.21 -8.05
N HIS A 89 -1.84 -15.07 -7.88
CA HIS A 89 -0.40 -15.05 -7.61
C HIS A 89 -0.06 -14.68 -6.17
N TYR A 90 -0.85 -13.79 -5.56
CA TYR A 90 -0.54 -13.18 -4.27
C TYR A 90 -1.51 -13.58 -3.15
N GLY A 91 -2.57 -14.36 -3.46
CA GLY A 91 -3.64 -14.66 -2.53
C GLY A 91 -3.17 -15.25 -1.21
N ASP A 92 -2.28 -16.24 -1.27
CA ASP A 92 -1.75 -16.92 -0.07
C ASP A 92 -0.94 -15.94 0.82
N MET A 93 -0.10 -15.11 0.22
CA MET A 93 0.68 -14.10 0.94
C MET A 93 -0.23 -13.05 1.59
N LEU A 94 -1.25 -12.57 0.86
CA LEU A 94 -2.21 -11.60 1.39
C LEU A 94 -3.03 -12.19 2.53
N ALA A 95 -3.46 -13.46 2.41
CA ALA A 95 -4.17 -14.18 3.46
C ALA A 95 -3.30 -14.37 4.72
N ALA A 96 -2.02 -14.68 4.54
CA ALA A 96 -1.07 -14.79 5.65
C ALA A 96 -0.89 -13.44 6.38
N LEU A 97 -0.71 -12.35 5.65
CA LEU A 97 -0.62 -11.01 6.24
C LEU A 97 -1.90 -10.61 6.99
N LEU A 98 -3.08 -10.98 6.48
CA LEU A 98 -4.36 -10.75 7.15
C LEU A 98 -4.46 -11.55 8.47
N ALA A 99 -4.07 -12.83 8.43
CA ALA A 99 -4.13 -13.72 9.58
C ALA A 99 -3.19 -13.29 10.71
N ASP A 100 -1.98 -12.86 10.36
CA ASP A 100 -0.93 -12.50 11.31
C ASP A 100 -1.08 -11.08 11.89
N HIS A 101 -1.95 -10.25 11.28
CA HIS A 101 -2.20 -8.88 11.76
C HIS A 101 -3.70 -8.61 11.96
N PRO A 102 -4.38 -9.40 12.81
CA PRO A 102 -5.83 -9.38 12.95
C PRO A 102 -6.36 -8.09 13.57
N GLY A 103 -7.49 -7.62 13.04
CA GLY A 103 -8.21 -6.45 13.57
C GLY A 103 -7.58 -5.10 13.27
N ARG A 104 -6.44 -5.09 12.53
CA ARG A 104 -5.70 -3.87 12.18
C ARG A 104 -5.29 -3.82 10.71
N THR A 105 -5.78 -4.77 9.94
CA THR A 105 -5.59 -4.81 8.49
C THR A 105 -6.89 -4.45 7.80
N HIS A 106 -6.81 -3.50 6.87
CA HIS A 106 -7.94 -3.05 6.05
C HIS A 106 -7.59 -3.23 4.59
N CYS A 107 -8.47 -3.92 3.87
CA CYS A 107 -8.28 -4.20 2.44
C CYS A 107 -9.30 -3.41 1.63
N PHE A 108 -8.82 -2.70 0.61
CA PHE A 108 -9.64 -1.95 -0.31
C PHE A 108 -9.37 -2.43 -1.74
N TYR A 109 -10.44 -2.64 -2.49
CA TYR A 109 -10.37 -2.94 -3.91
C TYR A 109 -10.94 -1.77 -4.72
N LEU A 110 -10.12 -1.13 -5.54
CA LEU A 110 -10.55 -0.06 -6.42
C LEU A 110 -11.15 -0.67 -7.69
N ASP A 111 -12.47 -0.71 -7.74
CA ASP A 111 -13.23 -1.26 -8.86
C ASP A 111 -13.46 -0.19 -9.93
N VAL A 112 -12.62 -0.22 -10.96
CA VAL A 112 -12.68 0.71 -12.08
C VAL A 112 -12.94 -0.10 -13.36
N PRO A 113 -13.98 0.23 -14.14
CA PRO A 113 -14.28 -0.44 -15.40
C PRO A 113 -13.12 -0.38 -16.39
N PHE A 114 -13.00 -1.41 -17.22
CA PHE A 114 -11.87 -1.53 -18.15
C PHE A 114 -11.70 -0.28 -19.04
N GLU A 115 -12.79 0.23 -19.60
CA GLU A 115 -12.77 1.39 -20.50
C GLU A 115 -12.24 2.65 -19.80
N GLU A 116 -12.57 2.83 -18.52
CA GLU A 116 -12.02 3.91 -17.73
C GLU A 116 -10.55 3.71 -17.40
N THR A 117 -10.12 2.47 -17.17
CA THR A 117 -8.69 2.16 -16.98
C THR A 117 -7.87 2.49 -18.22
N LEU A 118 -8.40 2.27 -19.43
CA LEU A 118 -7.77 2.67 -20.69
C LEU A 118 -7.60 4.19 -20.78
N THR A 119 -8.66 4.93 -20.49
CA THR A 119 -8.63 6.40 -20.51
C THR A 119 -7.57 6.93 -19.52
N ARG A 120 -7.56 6.41 -18.32
CA ARG A 120 -6.56 6.79 -17.29
C ARG A 120 -5.14 6.35 -17.66
N HIS A 121 -5.00 5.21 -18.33
CA HIS A 121 -3.69 4.70 -18.78
C HIS A 121 -3.08 5.61 -19.85
N ALA A 122 -3.87 6.10 -20.79
CA ALA A 122 -3.42 6.96 -21.87
C ALA A 122 -2.71 8.24 -21.39
N THR A 123 -2.95 8.68 -20.16
CA THR A 123 -2.27 9.83 -19.56
C THR A 123 -0.93 9.51 -18.88
N LYS A 124 -0.53 8.23 -18.83
CA LYS A 124 0.68 7.80 -18.12
C LYS A 124 1.90 7.76 -19.06
N PRO A 125 3.11 8.05 -18.55
CA PRO A 125 4.35 7.96 -19.33
C PRO A 125 4.63 6.56 -19.92
N ILE A 126 3.99 5.52 -19.39
CA ILE A 126 4.15 4.14 -19.84
C ILE A 126 3.16 3.76 -20.96
N ALA A 127 2.24 4.66 -21.34
CA ALA A 127 1.21 4.39 -22.34
C ALA A 127 1.81 3.91 -23.69
N ASP A 128 2.92 4.48 -24.09
CA ASP A 128 3.62 4.10 -25.34
C ASP A 128 4.20 2.68 -25.32
N LYS A 129 4.40 2.10 -24.13
CA LYS A 129 5.03 0.77 -23.96
C LYS A 129 4.03 -0.34 -23.68
N VAL A 130 2.82 0.00 -23.24
CA VAL A 130 1.78 -0.95 -22.81
C VAL A 130 0.50 -0.61 -23.53
N GLY A 131 0.16 -1.36 -24.56
CA GLY A 131 -1.05 -1.17 -25.36
C GLY A 131 -2.31 -1.79 -24.73
N GLU A 132 -3.47 -1.50 -25.33
CA GLU A 132 -4.77 -1.99 -24.88
C GLU A 132 -4.83 -3.52 -24.75
N THR A 133 -4.32 -4.26 -25.74
CA THR A 133 -4.32 -5.73 -25.74
C THR A 133 -3.64 -6.27 -24.47
N GLN A 134 -2.52 -5.66 -24.06
CA GLN A 134 -1.79 -6.07 -22.89
C GLN A 134 -2.55 -5.71 -21.60
N LEU A 135 -3.14 -4.52 -21.54
CA LEU A 135 -3.99 -4.12 -20.41
C LEU A 135 -5.19 -5.04 -20.25
N ARG A 136 -5.83 -5.41 -21.36
CA ARG A 136 -6.98 -6.34 -21.38
C ARG A 136 -6.59 -7.73 -20.91
N SER A 137 -5.40 -8.20 -21.23
CA SER A 137 -4.90 -9.50 -20.75
C SER A 137 -4.65 -9.53 -19.24
N TRP A 138 -4.34 -8.40 -18.63
CA TRP A 138 -4.13 -8.26 -17.19
C TRP A 138 -5.40 -7.94 -16.41
N TYR A 139 -6.42 -7.41 -17.08
CA TYR A 139 -7.64 -6.99 -16.42
C TYR A 139 -8.41 -8.18 -15.83
N ARG A 140 -8.77 -8.08 -14.56
CA ARG A 140 -9.58 -9.06 -13.83
C ARG A 140 -10.72 -8.31 -13.14
N PRO A 141 -11.96 -8.47 -13.59
CA PRO A 141 -13.11 -7.83 -12.94
C PRO A 141 -13.28 -8.43 -11.54
N LEU A 142 -13.39 -7.57 -10.53
CA LEU A 142 -13.67 -7.97 -9.13
C LEU A 142 -12.83 -9.17 -8.65
N ASP A 143 -11.51 -9.11 -8.86
CA ASP A 143 -10.56 -10.10 -8.37
C ASP A 143 -10.41 -9.97 -6.84
N LEU A 144 -11.49 -10.28 -6.10
CA LEU A 144 -11.60 -10.08 -4.66
C LEU A 144 -11.00 -11.23 -3.87
N LEU A 145 -10.45 -10.92 -2.69
CA LEU A 145 -9.99 -11.92 -1.74
C LEU A 145 -11.18 -12.74 -1.21
N PRO A 146 -11.00 -14.02 -0.96
CA PRO A 146 -12.03 -14.86 -0.35
C PRO A 146 -12.51 -14.33 0.99
N GLY A 147 -13.77 -14.62 1.33
CA GLY A 147 -14.33 -14.31 2.65
C GLY A 147 -14.82 -12.86 2.85
N GLY A 148 -14.89 -12.05 1.79
CA GLY A 148 -15.41 -10.68 1.89
C GLY A 148 -14.52 -9.73 2.69
N ALA A 149 -13.20 -9.97 2.68
CA ALA A 149 -12.22 -9.20 3.44
C ALA A 149 -11.97 -7.79 2.88
N GLU A 150 -12.54 -7.47 1.71
CA GLU A 150 -12.27 -6.21 1.02
C GLU A 150 -13.46 -5.27 0.96
N THR A 151 -13.20 -4.00 1.23
CA THR A 151 -14.12 -2.91 0.93
C THR A 151 -13.94 -2.48 -0.52
N VAL A 152 -14.99 -2.61 -1.33
CA VAL A 152 -14.96 -2.18 -2.74
C VAL A 152 -15.22 -0.67 -2.82
N ILE A 153 -14.33 0.03 -3.53
CA ILE A 153 -14.45 1.47 -3.82
C ILE A 153 -14.75 1.61 -5.31
N PRO A 154 -15.92 2.15 -5.68
CA PRO A 154 -16.33 2.28 -7.08
C PRO A 154 -15.57 3.40 -7.81
N ALA A 155 -15.55 3.33 -9.13
CA ALA A 155 -14.89 4.31 -10.01
C ALA A 155 -15.36 5.76 -9.83
N GLY A 156 -16.62 5.95 -9.41
CA GLY A 156 -17.21 7.27 -9.16
C GLY A 156 -16.65 8.00 -7.93
N SER A 157 -15.90 7.33 -7.07
CA SER A 157 -15.21 7.98 -5.95
C SER A 157 -14.03 8.81 -6.45
N SER A 158 -14.01 10.10 -6.12
CA SER A 158 -12.87 10.96 -6.41
C SER A 158 -11.61 10.53 -5.64
N LEU A 159 -10.45 11.02 -6.06
CA LEU A 159 -9.18 10.74 -5.35
C LEU A 159 -9.24 11.21 -3.89
N VAL A 160 -9.78 12.39 -3.64
CA VAL A 160 -9.88 12.97 -2.29
C VAL A 160 -10.81 12.12 -1.42
N GLU A 161 -12.02 11.81 -1.87
CA GLU A 161 -12.98 10.95 -1.16
C GLU A 161 -12.40 9.56 -0.89
N THR A 162 -11.67 9.00 -1.85
CA THR A 162 -11.02 7.69 -1.68
C THR A 162 -9.95 7.74 -0.59
N ILE A 163 -9.11 8.78 -0.57
CA ILE A 163 -8.09 8.96 0.48
C ILE A 163 -8.75 9.15 1.84
N ASP A 164 -9.78 10.01 1.93
CA ASP A 164 -10.52 10.25 3.18
C ASP A 164 -11.12 8.95 3.72
N ARG A 165 -11.74 8.17 2.85
CA ARG A 165 -12.34 6.88 3.20
C ARG A 165 -11.29 5.88 3.68
N VAL A 166 -10.19 5.73 2.93
CA VAL A 166 -9.10 4.80 3.32
C VAL A 166 -8.53 5.19 4.68
N MET A 167 -8.27 6.46 4.93
CA MET A 167 -7.72 6.92 6.21
C MET A 167 -8.70 6.71 7.36
N SER A 168 -9.97 7.10 7.20
CA SER A 168 -10.97 6.98 8.26
C SER A 168 -11.29 5.53 8.60
N GLU A 169 -11.57 4.68 7.61
CA GLU A 169 -11.91 3.27 7.84
C GLU A 169 -10.72 2.46 8.39
N SER A 170 -9.48 2.79 7.99
CA SER A 170 -8.28 2.13 8.53
C SER A 170 -7.81 2.71 9.86
N GLY A 171 -8.38 3.80 10.34
CA GLY A 171 -7.95 4.49 11.55
C GLY A 171 -6.55 5.11 11.44
N LEU A 172 -6.15 5.52 10.24
CA LEU A 172 -4.94 6.30 9.98
C LEU A 172 -5.25 7.78 10.17
N ALA A 173 -5.16 8.26 11.42
CA ALA A 173 -5.36 9.68 11.72
C ALA A 173 -4.22 10.56 11.19
N GLY A 174 -4.55 11.71 10.63
CA GLY A 174 -3.57 12.70 10.21
C GLY A 174 -2.88 13.38 11.40
N PRO A 175 -1.79 14.18 11.15
CA PRO A 175 -1.07 14.87 12.22
C PRO A 175 -1.96 15.79 13.09
N ALA A 176 -2.89 16.49 12.47
CA ALA A 176 -3.83 17.37 13.17
C ALA A 176 -4.76 16.59 14.11
N GLU A 177 -5.35 15.49 13.62
CA GLU A 177 -6.25 14.63 14.41
C GLU A 177 -5.51 13.91 15.55
N ARG A 178 -4.23 13.57 15.34
CA ARG A 178 -3.38 13.00 16.41
C ARG A 178 -3.06 14.00 17.51
N ALA A 179 -2.89 15.26 17.18
CA ALA A 179 -2.67 16.32 18.17
C ALA A 179 -3.90 16.55 19.05
N GLU A 180 -5.11 16.46 18.49
CA GLU A 180 -6.37 16.62 19.22
C GLU A 180 -6.67 15.44 20.16
N THR A 181 -6.24 14.23 19.81
CA THR A 181 -6.45 13.03 20.62
C THR A 181 -5.41 12.83 21.73
N GLY A 182 -4.45 13.76 21.91
CA GLY A 182 -3.48 13.74 22.99
C GLY A 182 -2.45 12.63 22.95
N GLY A 183 -2.27 11.99 21.80
CA GLY A 183 -1.25 10.96 21.58
C GLY A 183 0.14 11.61 21.43
N GLN A 184 0.93 11.63 22.50
CA GLN A 184 2.36 11.89 22.43
C GLN A 184 3.05 10.73 21.70
N ASP A 185 3.18 10.81 20.39
CA ASP A 185 4.04 9.90 19.61
C ASP A 185 5.47 10.46 19.59
N GLU A 186 6.07 10.59 20.78
CA GLU A 186 7.50 10.82 20.90
C GLU A 186 8.22 9.51 20.60
N ARG A 187 8.50 9.27 19.32
CA ARG A 187 9.54 8.32 18.94
C ARG A 187 10.87 8.92 19.34
N PRO A 188 11.75 8.17 20.04
CA PRO A 188 13.09 8.64 20.36
C PRO A 188 13.78 8.98 19.03
N GLY A 189 14.14 10.27 18.88
CA GLY A 189 14.88 10.73 17.74
C GLY A 189 16.12 9.88 17.56
N LEU A 190 16.31 9.36 16.34
CA LEU A 190 17.64 8.95 15.89
C LEU A 190 18.50 10.21 16.00
N ALA A 191 19.36 10.23 17.03
CA ALA A 191 20.32 11.28 17.24
C ALA A 191 21.08 11.50 15.93
N GLU A 192 21.13 12.75 15.49
CA GLU A 192 22.05 13.23 14.47
C GLU A 192 23.46 12.85 14.89
N GLN A 193 23.97 11.73 14.42
CA GLN A 193 25.39 11.40 14.51
C GLN A 193 26.07 11.74 13.21
N GLY A 194 26.70 12.92 13.25
CA GLY A 194 28.00 13.10 12.66
C GLY A 194 28.08 13.17 11.14
N GLU A 195 28.05 14.37 10.61
CA GLU A 195 28.82 14.71 9.43
C GLU A 195 30.27 14.24 9.60
N ALA A 196 30.61 13.10 9.05
CA ALA A 196 32.00 12.69 8.83
C ALA A 196 32.39 13.07 7.41
N ARG A 197 33.17 14.15 7.33
CA ARG A 197 33.97 14.63 6.22
C ARG A 197 34.55 13.49 5.37
N PHE A 198 34.16 13.41 4.12
CA PHE A 198 35.00 12.86 3.06
C PHE A 198 35.75 14.02 2.39
N SER A 199 37.00 14.25 2.83
CA SER A 199 38.03 14.96 2.07
C SER A 199 39.08 13.93 1.67
N ARG A 200 39.28 13.82 0.41
CA ARG A 200 40.34 13.31 -0.48
C ARG A 200 39.96 12.12 -1.31
#